data_d98ba5958d8883d5f3332c41dc578a4c
#
_entry.id   d98ba5958d8883d5f3332c41dc578a4c
#
_cell.length_a   1.000
_cell.length_b   1.000
_cell.length_c   1.000
_cell.angle_alpha   90.00
_cell.angle_beta   90.00
_cell.angle_gamma   90.00
#
_symmetry.space_group_name_H-M   'P 1'
#
loop_
_entity.id
_entity.type
_entity.pdbx_description
1 polymer ?
#
loop_
_entity_poly.entity_id
_entity_poly.type
_entity_poly.pdbx_seq_one_letter_code
_entity_poly.pdbx_strand_id
1 'polypeptide(L)' 'MYVYKRIRDLREDNDKTQKEIAAILNMQLTVYQRYERGEREIPLWAAIKLADFYGVSLDY' A
#
# COMPACT_ATOMS: atom_id res chain seq x y z
N MET A 1 -0.16 -8.17 12.42
CA MET A 1 -0.11 -6.77 11.95
C MET A 1 -0.82 -6.63 10.62
N TYR A 2 -1.57 -5.59 10.47
CA TYR A 2 -2.32 -5.36 9.23
C TYR A 2 -1.52 -4.49 8.29
N VAL A 3 -1.28 -4.97 7.09
CA VAL A 3 -0.52 -4.22 6.10
C VAL A 3 -1.16 -2.87 5.81
N TYR A 4 -2.48 -2.82 5.70
CA TYR A 4 -3.18 -1.59 5.36
C TYR A 4 -2.98 -0.48 6.40
N LYS A 5 -2.76 -0.82 7.66
CA LYS A 5 -2.49 0.17 8.71
C LYS A 5 -1.13 0.83 8.55
N ARG A 6 -0.22 0.16 7.86
CA ARG A 6 1.17 0.59 7.76
C ARG A 6 1.57 1.05 6.37
N ILE A 7 0.69 0.86 5.38
CA ILE A 7 1.07 1.22 4.01
C ILE A 7 1.30 2.71 3.87
N ARG A 8 0.56 3.53 4.59
CA ARG A 8 0.77 4.97 4.61
C ARG A 8 2.13 5.33 5.20
N ASP A 9 2.47 4.70 6.34
CA ASP A 9 3.74 4.96 7.01
C ASP A 9 4.90 4.53 6.12
N LEU A 10 4.81 3.37 5.51
CA LEU A 10 5.84 2.89 4.59
C LEU A 10 5.98 3.82 3.40
N ARG A 11 4.87 4.30 2.88
CA ARG A 11 4.89 5.22 1.75
C ARG A 11 5.59 6.52 2.13
N GLU A 12 5.23 7.09 3.27
CA GLU A 12 5.81 8.35 3.74
C GLU A 12 7.29 8.19 4.07
N ASP A 13 7.66 7.06 4.66
CA ASP A 13 9.07 6.78 4.99
C ASP A 13 9.93 6.68 3.74
N ASN A 14 9.34 6.29 2.62
CA ASN A 14 10.05 6.15 1.35
C ASN A 14 9.85 7.35 0.42
N ASP A 15 9.28 8.43 0.92
CA ASP A 15 9.05 9.67 0.17
C ASP A 15 8.26 9.45 -1.12
N LYS A 16 7.26 8.59 -1.07
CA LYS A 16 6.40 8.30 -2.22
C LYS A 16 5.06 8.97 -2.08
N THR A 17 4.50 9.40 -3.22
CA THR A 17 3.14 9.95 -3.23
C THR A 17 2.13 8.82 -3.39
N GLN A 18 0.89 9.08 -3.00
CA GLN A 18 -0.19 8.13 -3.22
C GLN A 18 -0.35 7.81 -4.70
N LYS A 19 -0.16 8.81 -5.55
CA LYS A 19 -0.27 8.63 -7.00
C LYS A 19 0.79 7.66 -7.52
N GLU A 20 2.01 7.77 -7.02
CA GLU A 20 3.09 6.87 -7.41
C GLU A 20 2.78 5.43 -7.04
N ILE A 21 2.30 5.23 -5.82
CA ILE A 21 1.98 3.88 -5.35
C ILE A 21 0.79 3.30 -6.10
N ALA A 22 -0.24 4.12 -6.35
CA ALA A 22 -1.39 3.66 -7.14
C ALA A 22 -0.94 3.21 -8.53
N ALA A 23 -0.01 3.93 -9.14
CA ALA A 23 0.53 3.55 -10.44
C ALA A 23 1.30 2.22 -10.38
N ILE A 24 2.09 2.03 -9.32
CA ILE A 24 2.83 0.78 -9.12
C ILE A 24 1.87 -0.41 -8.99
N LEU A 25 0.75 -0.20 -8.30
CA LEU A 25 -0.28 -1.22 -8.12
C LEU A 25 -1.22 -1.33 -9.32
N ASN A 26 -1.06 -0.45 -10.29
CA ASN A 26 -1.91 -0.40 -11.48
C ASN A 26 -3.40 -0.25 -11.12
N MET A 27 -3.67 0.68 -10.22
CA MET A 27 -5.03 0.97 -9.77
C MET A 27 -5.26 2.47 -9.75
N GLN A 28 -6.54 2.86 -9.71
CA GLN A 28 -6.89 4.27 -9.63
C GLN A 28 -6.52 4.84 -8.26
N LEU A 29 -6.15 6.10 -8.25
CA LEU A 29 -5.75 6.78 -7.02
C LEU A 29 -6.83 6.71 -5.95
N THR A 30 -8.10 6.92 -6.34
CA THR A 30 -9.21 6.87 -5.38
C THR A 30 -9.34 5.51 -4.73
N VAL A 31 -9.07 4.44 -5.46
CA VAL A 31 -9.12 3.08 -4.94
C VAL A 31 -8.00 2.88 -3.92
N TYR A 32 -6.78 3.29 -4.26
CA TYR A 32 -5.65 3.16 -3.36
C TYR A 32 -5.86 3.96 -2.07
N GLN A 33 -6.42 5.17 -2.19
CA GLN A 33 -6.70 6.01 -1.02
C GLN A 33 -7.65 5.33 -0.04
N ARG A 34 -8.59 4.54 -0.53
CA ARG A 34 -9.50 3.79 0.36
C ARG A 34 -8.76 2.76 1.18
N TYR A 35 -7.74 2.15 0.62
CA TYR A 35 -6.91 1.20 1.37
C TYR A 35 -6.14 1.91 2.48
N GLU A 36 -5.57 3.08 2.21
CA GLU A 36 -4.84 3.82 3.22
C GLU A 36 -5.74 4.29 4.37
N ARG A 37 -7.00 4.60 4.06
CA ARG A 37 -7.95 5.04 5.08
C ARG A 37 -8.57 3.89 5.86
N GLY A 38 -8.31 2.65 5.45
CA GLY A 38 -8.89 1.50 6.10
C GLY A 38 -10.35 1.26 5.74
N GLU A 39 -10.86 1.92 4.69
CA GLU A 39 -12.24 1.73 4.22
C GLU A 39 -12.40 0.40 3.51
N ARG A 40 -11.32 -0.14 2.97
CA ARG A 40 -11.29 -1.43 2.31
C ARG A 40 -10.03 -2.18 2.70
N GLU A 41 -10.14 -3.48 2.80
CA GLU A 41 -8.97 -4.32 3.01
C GLU A 41 -8.17 -4.41 1.71
N ILE A 42 -6.86 -4.22 1.83
CA ILE A 42 -5.99 -4.36 0.67
C ILE A 42 -5.96 -5.83 0.25
N PRO A 43 -6.13 -6.14 -1.05
CA PRO A 43 -6.05 -7.53 -1.49
C PRO A 43 -4.64 -8.08 -1.32
N LEU A 44 -4.55 -9.38 -1.14
CA LEU A 44 -3.26 -10.03 -0.87
C LEU A 44 -2.23 -9.75 -1.95
N TRP A 45 -2.63 -9.78 -3.22
CA TRP A 45 -1.69 -9.55 -4.32
C TRP A 45 -1.07 -8.14 -4.24
N ALA A 46 -1.86 -7.15 -3.83
CA ALA A 46 -1.37 -5.79 -3.70
C ALA A 46 -0.46 -5.65 -2.49
N ALA A 47 -0.79 -6.32 -1.38
CA ALA A 47 0.04 -6.32 -0.20
C ALA A 47 1.40 -6.96 -0.49
N ILE A 48 1.42 -8.06 -1.23
CA ILE A 48 2.66 -8.72 -1.63
C ILE A 48 3.50 -7.79 -2.51
N LYS A 49 2.85 -7.13 -3.45
CA LYS A 49 3.54 -6.22 -4.37
C LYS A 49 4.16 -5.04 -3.62
N LEU A 50 3.43 -4.50 -2.65
CA LEU A 50 3.95 -3.40 -1.83
C LEU A 50 5.10 -3.86 -0.93
N ALA A 51 4.99 -5.03 -0.32
CA ALA A 51 6.06 -5.57 0.50
C ALA A 51 7.33 -5.74 -0.33
N ASP A 52 7.20 -6.24 -1.54
CA ASP A 52 8.30 -6.41 -2.48
C ASP A 52 8.91 -5.05 -2.85
N PHE A 53 8.07 -4.10 -3.18
CA PHE A 53 8.49 -2.76 -3.57
C PHE A 53 9.25 -2.06 -2.46
N TYR A 54 8.75 -2.14 -1.23
CA TYR A 54 9.39 -1.50 -0.08
C TYR A 54 10.52 -2.32 0.54
N GLY A 55 10.69 -3.57 0.11
CA GLY A 55 11.72 -4.45 0.64
C GLY A 55 11.46 -4.87 2.08
N VAL A 56 10.18 -5.05 2.46
CA VAL A 56 9.80 -5.46 3.81
C VAL A 56 9.04 -6.78 3.75
N SER A 57 8.97 -7.47 4.90
CA SER A 57 8.23 -8.72 4.99
C SER A 57 6.74 -8.45 5.16
N LEU A 58 5.93 -9.35 4.59
CA LEU A 58 4.53 -9.42 4.94
C LEU A 58 4.41 -10.14 6.26
N ASP A 59 3.79 -9.48 7.22
CA ASP A 59 3.65 -10.02 8.56
C ASP A 59 2.18 -10.01 8.95
N TYR A 60 1.58 -11.18 8.95
CA TYR A 60 0.19 -11.36 9.32
C TYR A 60 0.08 -11.95 10.70
#